data_2aa1144fa21e59c3e8fb44d6e24c65db
#
_entry.id   2aa1144fa21e59c3e8fb44d6e24c65db
#
_cell.length_a   1.000
_cell.length_b   1.000
_cell.length_c   1.000
_cell.angle_alpha   90.00
_cell.angle_beta   90.00
_cell.angle_gamma   90.00
#
_symmetry.space_group_name_H-M   'P 1'
#
loop_
_entity.id
_entity.type
_entity.pdbx_description
1 polymer ?
#
loop_
_entity_poly.entity_id
_entity_poly.type
_entity_poly.pdbx_seq_one_letter_code
_entity_poly.pdbx_strand_id
1 'polypeptide(L)'
;ILIVVSVLIGILYAIPNFFNTTNQDKSINFLPGKKINLGLDLQGGSYLLLKADMDIVFAEKLDTLLSDIRSSLRKSKIGYKKLSLQKDIISFQKRGETSNEKIKSIIISLDKNLIVENKLDSFFVRFSEQNKNNITKTTMAQAIEIVRRRIDETGTNEPSIQQQGADRIIVQLPGLDDPSRIKKLLGKTAKLTFQLAHPSIFPEDLDEDSKAPPGFVKLQEDKNPDRFYMISKRVMVSGEMLKDASPTFDQNN
;
A
#
# COMPACT_ATOMS: atom_id res chain seq x y z
N ILE A 1 -4.74 60.59 8.27
CA ILE A 1 -5.51 59.95 7.22
C ILE A 1 -4.90 58.57 6.89
N LEU A 2 -3.62 58.43 6.65
CA LEU A 2 -2.97 57.17 6.24
C LEU A 2 -3.08 56.08 7.33
N ILE A 3 -2.92 56.42 8.61
CA ILE A 3 -3.07 55.53 9.76
C ILE A 3 -4.52 55.01 9.90
N VAL A 4 -5.50 55.88 9.74
CA VAL A 4 -6.92 55.50 9.81
C VAL A 4 -7.28 54.53 8.68
N VAL A 5 -6.80 54.75 7.49
CA VAL A 5 -7.02 53.89 6.34
C VAL A 5 -6.38 52.50 6.56
N SER A 6 -5.14 52.43 7.09
CA SER A 6 -4.49 51.16 7.36
C SER A 6 -5.20 50.34 8.45
N VAL A 7 -5.71 51.00 9.49
CA VAL A 7 -6.51 50.36 10.56
C VAL A 7 -7.84 49.82 9.99
N LEU A 8 -8.54 50.60 9.18
CA LEU A 8 -9.78 50.17 8.51
C LEU A 8 -9.56 48.95 7.60
N ILE A 9 -8.48 48.93 6.83
CA ILE A 9 -8.11 47.78 6.01
C ILE A 9 -7.82 46.57 6.89
N GLY A 10 -7.06 46.72 8.00
CA GLY A 10 -6.80 45.65 8.95
C GLY A 10 -8.06 45.05 9.57
N ILE A 11 -9.01 45.90 9.98
CA ILE A 11 -10.30 45.47 10.48
C ILE A 11 -11.08 44.68 9.41
N LEU A 12 -11.12 45.19 8.17
CA LEU A 12 -11.81 44.55 7.05
C LEU A 12 -11.29 43.14 6.78
N TYR A 13 -9.98 42.91 6.86
CA TYR A 13 -9.35 41.59 6.70
C TYR A 13 -9.55 40.69 7.94
N ALA A 14 -9.81 41.22 9.12
CA ALA A 14 -10.05 40.49 10.35
C ALA A 14 -11.51 39.99 10.48
N ILE A 15 -12.47 40.72 9.92
CA ILE A 15 -13.92 40.43 10.01
C ILE A 15 -14.29 38.99 9.66
N PRO A 16 -13.78 38.35 8.57
CA PRO A 16 -14.15 36.96 8.21
C PRO A 16 -13.82 35.92 9.29
N ASN A 17 -12.88 36.22 10.19
CA ASN A 17 -12.49 35.31 11.28
C ASN A 17 -13.45 35.31 12.46
N PHE A 18 -14.26 36.38 12.63
CA PHE A 18 -15.23 36.51 13.72
C PHE A 18 -16.61 35.94 13.38
N PHE A 19 -16.95 35.85 12.11
CA PHE A 19 -18.25 35.32 11.67
C PHE A 19 -18.15 33.85 11.27
N ASN A 20 -18.85 33.00 12.03
CA ASN A 20 -18.93 31.57 11.78
C ASN A 20 -20.02 31.32 10.71
N THR A 21 -19.74 31.65 9.44
CA THR A 21 -20.65 31.36 8.33
C THR A 21 -20.55 29.88 7.96
N THR A 22 -21.39 29.07 8.58
CA THR A 22 -21.56 27.64 8.27
C THR A 22 -22.44 27.39 7.04
N ASN A 23 -22.98 28.42 6.40
CA ASN A 23 -23.88 28.30 5.25
C ASN A 23 -23.29 28.98 4.02
N GLN A 24 -23.41 28.27 2.89
CA GLN A 24 -23.07 28.68 1.52
C GLN A 24 -23.94 29.86 1.00
N ASP A 25 -24.08 30.92 1.74
CA ASP A 25 -24.78 32.11 1.22
C ASP A 25 -23.80 32.97 0.43
N LYS A 26 -24.00 32.96 -0.87
CA LYS A 26 -23.28 33.67 -1.95
C LYS A 26 -23.31 35.19 -1.89
N SER A 27 -23.54 35.83 -0.75
CA SER A 27 -23.95 37.24 -0.73
C SER A 27 -22.91 38.26 -0.24
N ILE A 28 -21.65 37.86 -0.02
CA ILE A 28 -20.65 38.87 0.32
C ILE A 28 -19.35 38.67 -0.48
N ASN A 29 -19.40 38.93 -1.79
CA ASN A 29 -18.24 38.90 -2.69
C ASN A 29 -17.22 40.05 -2.45
N PHE A 30 -17.40 40.87 -1.45
CA PHE A 30 -16.58 42.07 -1.21
C PHE A 30 -15.53 41.87 -0.09
N LEU A 31 -15.66 40.84 0.74
CA LEU A 31 -14.66 40.56 1.80
C LEU A 31 -13.61 39.56 1.29
N PRO A 32 -12.33 39.72 1.65
CA PRO A 32 -11.30 38.72 1.37
C PRO A 32 -11.67 37.42 2.07
N GLY A 33 -12.07 36.42 1.31
CA GLY A 33 -12.73 35.20 1.77
C GLY A 33 -11.82 34.13 2.41
N LYS A 34 -10.58 34.43 2.74
CA LYS A 34 -9.68 33.46 3.39
C LYS A 34 -9.72 33.63 4.90
N LYS A 35 -10.32 32.64 5.59
CA LYS A 35 -10.20 32.50 7.05
C LYS A 35 -8.80 31.98 7.39
N ILE A 36 -8.29 32.42 8.55
CA ILE A 36 -7.06 31.84 9.10
C ILE A 36 -7.40 30.43 9.59
N ASN A 37 -6.71 29.43 9.04
CA ASN A 37 -6.81 28.04 9.51
C ASN A 37 -6.09 27.95 10.86
N LEU A 38 -6.85 27.81 11.92
CA LEU A 38 -6.32 27.61 13.26
C LEU A 38 -5.81 26.16 13.39
N GLY A 39 -4.64 25.98 14.00
CA GLY A 39 -4.08 24.67 14.24
C GLY A 39 -4.88 23.84 15.26
N LEU A 40 -4.49 22.57 15.42
CA LEU A 40 -5.10 21.59 16.31
C LEU A 40 -5.30 22.12 17.75
N ASP A 41 -4.33 22.91 18.25
CA ASP A 41 -4.33 23.45 19.63
C ASP A 41 -5.43 24.49 19.86
N LEU A 42 -5.93 25.12 18.81
CA LEU A 42 -6.94 26.21 18.91
C LEU A 42 -8.32 25.80 18.43
N GLN A 43 -8.41 24.85 17.51
CA GLN A 43 -9.70 24.35 16.99
C GLN A 43 -10.12 23.01 17.59
N GLY A 44 -9.23 22.33 18.34
CA GLY A 44 -9.41 20.93 18.68
C GLY A 44 -9.22 20.03 17.45
N GLY A 45 -9.40 18.72 17.62
CA GLY A 45 -9.34 17.77 16.53
C GLY A 45 -8.71 16.45 16.94
N SER A 46 -8.47 15.59 15.97
CA SER A 46 -7.93 14.25 16.19
C SER A 46 -6.43 14.18 15.95
N TYR A 47 -5.72 13.52 16.87
CA TYR A 47 -4.33 13.14 16.74
C TYR A 47 -4.22 11.62 16.71
N LEU A 48 -3.66 11.07 15.64
CA LEU A 48 -3.48 9.64 15.47
C LEU A 48 -2.01 9.31 15.20
N LEU A 49 -1.53 8.27 15.87
CA LEU A 49 -0.24 7.65 15.59
C LEU A 49 -0.49 6.29 14.96
N LEU A 50 -0.16 6.15 13.69
CA LEU A 50 -0.24 4.91 12.94
C LEU A 50 1.13 4.24 12.93
N LYS A 51 1.16 2.92 13.06
CA LYS A 51 2.38 2.12 12.93
C LYS A 51 2.24 1.15 11.76
N ALA A 52 3.23 1.15 10.87
CA ALA A 52 3.33 0.15 9.81
C ALA A 52 3.89 -1.16 10.39
N ASP A 53 3.25 -2.29 10.08
CA ASP A 53 3.76 -3.61 10.44
C ASP A 53 4.77 -4.07 9.37
N MET A 54 6.02 -3.71 9.59
CA MET A 54 7.10 -4.01 8.64
C MET A 54 7.40 -5.50 8.55
N ASP A 55 7.11 -6.29 9.57
CA ASP A 55 7.34 -7.75 9.56
C ASP A 55 6.42 -8.42 8.54
N ILE A 56 5.16 -8.00 8.46
CA ILE A 56 4.22 -8.47 7.44
C ILE A 56 4.71 -8.07 6.04
N VAL A 57 5.17 -6.82 5.87
CA VAL A 57 5.68 -6.34 4.58
C VAL A 57 6.88 -7.14 4.12
N PHE A 58 7.84 -7.41 5.01
CA PHE A 58 9.00 -8.23 4.68
C PHE A 58 8.63 -9.67 4.35
N ALA A 59 7.70 -10.27 5.10
CA ALA A 59 7.22 -11.62 4.82
C ALA A 59 6.56 -11.71 3.42
N GLU A 60 5.69 -10.77 3.06
CA GLU A 60 5.07 -10.72 1.73
C GLU A 60 6.10 -10.53 0.59
N LYS A 61 7.10 -9.67 0.81
CA LYS A 61 8.18 -9.46 -0.17
C LYS A 61 9.04 -10.71 -0.34
N LEU A 62 9.31 -11.45 0.75
CA LEU A 62 10.05 -12.73 0.70
C LEU A 62 9.26 -13.83 0.01
N ASP A 63 7.95 -13.93 0.22
CA ASP A 63 7.10 -14.88 -0.49
C ASP A 63 7.07 -14.60 -1.99
N THR A 64 7.01 -13.32 -2.37
CA THR A 64 7.10 -12.91 -3.77
C THR A 64 8.45 -13.30 -4.35
N LEU A 65 9.54 -12.98 -3.66
CA LEU A 65 10.91 -13.33 -4.07
C LEU A 65 11.09 -14.85 -4.21
N LEU A 66 10.56 -15.64 -3.28
CA LEU A 66 10.58 -17.11 -3.36
C LEU A 66 9.90 -17.61 -4.64
N SER A 67 8.75 -17.01 -4.99
CA SER A 67 8.04 -17.34 -6.22
C SER A 67 8.82 -16.96 -7.47
N ASP A 68 9.52 -15.82 -7.45
CA ASP A 68 10.35 -15.34 -8.55
C ASP A 68 11.61 -16.18 -8.72
N ILE A 69 12.26 -16.57 -7.62
CA ILE A 69 13.38 -17.52 -7.64
C ILE A 69 12.93 -18.85 -8.26
N ARG A 70 11.78 -19.38 -7.82
CA ARG A 70 11.21 -20.62 -8.37
C ARG A 70 10.97 -20.53 -9.88
N SER A 71 10.38 -19.42 -10.33
CA SER A 71 10.10 -19.16 -11.74
C SER A 71 11.39 -19.05 -12.56
N SER A 72 12.37 -18.30 -12.06
CA SER A 72 13.64 -18.05 -12.75
C SER A 72 14.50 -19.30 -12.86
N LEU A 73 14.59 -20.11 -11.80
CA LEU A 73 15.28 -21.40 -11.83
C LEU A 73 14.64 -22.36 -12.85
N ARG A 74 13.30 -22.42 -12.89
CA ARG A 74 12.58 -23.25 -13.89
C ARG A 74 12.80 -22.77 -15.32
N LYS A 75 12.70 -21.45 -15.56
CA LYS A 75 12.98 -20.86 -16.88
C LYS A 75 14.39 -21.16 -17.37
N SER A 76 15.35 -21.14 -16.45
CA SER A 76 16.76 -21.47 -16.74
C SER A 76 17.05 -22.98 -16.78
N LYS A 77 16.02 -23.84 -16.63
CA LYS A 77 16.14 -25.32 -16.59
C LYS A 77 17.11 -25.80 -15.50
N ILE A 78 17.19 -25.09 -14.37
CA ILE A 78 18.03 -25.46 -13.23
C ILE A 78 17.19 -26.28 -12.26
N GLY A 79 17.65 -27.52 -12.01
CA GLY A 79 17.03 -28.38 -11.00
C GLY A 79 17.28 -27.89 -9.58
N TYR A 80 16.26 -27.94 -8.76
CA TYR A 80 16.36 -27.60 -7.32
C TYR A 80 15.48 -28.53 -6.48
N LYS A 81 15.77 -28.60 -5.20
CA LYS A 81 14.98 -29.31 -4.17
C LYS A 81 14.95 -28.52 -2.88
N LYS A 82 13.93 -28.80 -2.03
CA LYS A 82 13.75 -28.17 -0.70
C LYS A 82 13.72 -26.64 -0.72
N LEU A 83 13.10 -26.04 -1.77
CA LEU A 83 12.90 -24.59 -1.80
C LEU A 83 11.85 -24.20 -0.76
N SER A 84 12.28 -23.48 0.26
CA SER A 84 11.44 -23.05 1.40
C SER A 84 11.86 -21.69 1.92
N LEU A 85 10.91 -20.98 2.52
CA LEU A 85 11.13 -19.77 3.30
C LEU A 85 11.05 -20.15 4.78
N GLN A 86 12.08 -19.84 5.54
CA GLN A 86 12.13 -20.03 6.99
C GLN A 86 12.55 -18.71 7.64
N LYS A 87 11.65 -18.13 8.43
CA LYS A 87 11.79 -16.79 8.98
C LYS A 87 12.00 -15.77 7.85
N ASP A 88 13.22 -15.25 7.69
CA ASP A 88 13.61 -14.24 6.71
C ASP A 88 14.64 -14.75 5.67
N ILE A 89 14.85 -16.07 5.60
CA ILE A 89 15.83 -16.72 4.73
C ILE A 89 15.12 -17.69 3.77
N ILE A 90 15.30 -17.46 2.47
CA ILE A 90 14.91 -18.42 1.45
C ILE A 90 16.08 -19.40 1.27
N SER A 91 15.79 -20.68 1.41
CA SER A 91 16.79 -21.73 1.25
C SER A 91 16.36 -22.75 0.19
N PHE A 92 17.33 -23.26 -0.56
CA PHE A 92 17.14 -24.36 -1.49
C PHE A 92 18.44 -25.09 -1.78
N GLN A 93 18.34 -26.31 -2.31
CA GLN A 93 19.48 -27.08 -2.73
C GLN A 93 19.46 -27.24 -4.25
N LYS A 94 20.57 -27.04 -4.92
CA LYS A 94 20.70 -27.32 -6.36
C LYS A 94 20.67 -28.82 -6.62
N ARG A 95 20.18 -29.19 -7.80
CA ARG A 95 20.23 -30.56 -8.33
C ARG A 95 20.89 -30.54 -9.70
N GLY A 96 21.95 -31.32 -9.86
CA GLY A 96 22.71 -31.38 -11.11
C GLY A 96 23.99 -30.52 -11.06
N GLU A 97 24.74 -30.51 -12.14
CA GLU A 97 26.09 -29.92 -12.25
C GLU A 97 26.09 -28.43 -12.64
N THR A 98 25.02 -27.70 -12.36
CA THR A 98 24.99 -26.26 -12.67
C THR A 98 25.97 -25.50 -11.80
N SER A 99 26.74 -24.59 -12.42
CA SER A 99 27.67 -23.71 -11.70
C SER A 99 26.94 -22.84 -10.66
N ASN A 100 27.58 -22.69 -9.50
CA ASN A 100 27.05 -21.86 -8.41
C ASN A 100 26.99 -20.39 -8.82
N GLU A 101 27.94 -19.91 -9.63
CA GLU A 101 27.99 -18.54 -10.15
C GLU A 101 26.78 -18.24 -11.03
N LYS A 102 26.38 -19.19 -11.87
CA LYS A 102 25.19 -19.04 -12.72
C LYS A 102 23.91 -18.91 -11.87
N ILE A 103 23.77 -19.74 -10.85
CA ILE A 103 22.62 -19.66 -9.94
C ILE A 103 22.61 -18.31 -9.20
N LYS A 104 23.78 -17.89 -8.68
CA LYS A 104 23.95 -16.62 -7.99
C LYS A 104 23.61 -15.43 -8.91
N SER A 105 24.09 -15.44 -10.14
CA SER A 105 23.80 -14.36 -11.11
C SER A 105 22.30 -14.24 -11.43
N ILE A 106 21.59 -15.37 -11.56
CA ILE A 106 20.14 -15.39 -11.78
C ILE A 106 19.40 -14.78 -10.58
N ILE A 107 19.80 -15.12 -9.35
CA ILE A 107 19.16 -14.58 -8.15
C ILE A 107 19.43 -13.08 -8.01
N ILE A 108 20.67 -12.65 -8.22
CA ILE A 108 21.06 -11.24 -8.15
C ILE A 108 20.40 -10.42 -9.27
N SER A 109 20.06 -11.03 -10.42
CA SER A 109 19.33 -10.33 -11.47
C SER A 109 17.87 -10.00 -11.08
N LEU A 110 17.28 -10.69 -10.10
CA LEU A 110 15.96 -10.37 -9.56
C LEU A 110 15.99 -9.12 -8.68
N ASP A 111 17.01 -9.03 -7.82
CA ASP A 111 17.28 -7.85 -7.01
C ASP A 111 18.77 -7.79 -6.66
N LYS A 112 19.43 -6.70 -7.05
CA LYS A 112 20.87 -6.48 -6.86
C LYS A 112 21.27 -6.36 -5.38
N ASN A 113 20.35 -6.06 -4.50
CA ASN A 113 20.57 -5.85 -3.07
C ASN A 113 20.29 -7.10 -2.23
N LEU A 114 20.26 -8.28 -2.84
CA LEU A 114 20.15 -9.55 -2.13
C LEU A 114 21.52 -10.03 -1.65
N ILE A 115 21.53 -10.64 -0.48
CA ILE A 115 22.66 -11.42 0.01
C ILE A 115 22.41 -12.87 -0.39
N VAL A 116 23.31 -13.43 -1.20
CA VAL A 116 23.26 -14.82 -1.65
C VAL A 116 24.49 -15.54 -1.14
N GLU A 117 24.29 -16.39 -0.16
CA GLU A 117 25.32 -17.28 0.39
C GLU A 117 25.12 -18.69 -0.16
N ASN A 118 26.21 -19.40 -0.42
CA ASN A 118 26.14 -20.81 -0.76
C ASN A 118 27.10 -21.65 0.11
N LYS A 119 26.61 -22.77 0.56
CA LYS A 119 27.38 -23.78 1.29
C LYS A 119 27.20 -25.10 0.56
N LEU A 120 28.26 -25.58 -0.11
CA LEU A 120 28.18 -26.76 -1.00
C LEU A 120 27.08 -26.55 -2.06
N ASP A 121 26.04 -27.38 -2.03
CA ASP A 121 24.89 -27.33 -2.94
C ASP A 121 23.70 -26.55 -2.42
N SER A 122 23.79 -26.01 -1.20
CA SER A 122 22.71 -25.26 -0.56
C SER A 122 22.90 -23.76 -0.74
N PHE A 123 21.84 -23.07 -1.12
CA PHE A 123 21.79 -21.62 -1.28
C PHE A 123 20.89 -21.01 -0.20
N PHE A 124 21.33 -19.86 0.31
CA PHE A 124 20.60 -19.06 1.29
C PHE A 124 20.50 -17.65 0.76
N VAL A 125 19.29 -17.14 0.64
CA VAL A 125 18.99 -15.83 0.07
C VAL A 125 18.23 -15.02 1.10
N ARG A 126 18.69 -13.79 1.35
CA ARG A 126 18.07 -12.86 2.28
C ARG A 126 18.22 -11.42 1.81
N PHE A 127 17.39 -10.53 2.32
CA PHE A 127 17.56 -9.10 2.09
C PHE A 127 18.82 -8.58 2.83
N SER A 128 19.56 -7.70 2.17
CA SER A 128 20.58 -6.90 2.86
C SER A 128 19.92 -5.82 3.73
N GLU A 129 20.63 -5.28 4.71
CA GLU A 129 20.13 -4.16 5.52
C GLU A 129 19.81 -2.93 4.65
N GLN A 130 20.60 -2.69 3.60
CA GLN A 130 20.29 -1.64 2.63
C GLN A 130 18.98 -1.89 1.91
N ASN A 131 18.68 -3.13 1.54
CA ASN A 131 17.43 -3.49 0.89
C ASN A 131 16.24 -3.32 1.85
N LYS A 132 16.36 -3.78 3.09
CA LYS A 132 15.34 -3.58 4.12
C LYS A 132 15.04 -2.09 4.32
N ASN A 133 16.08 -1.25 4.40
CA ASN A 133 15.91 0.19 4.51
C ASN A 133 15.19 0.81 3.30
N ASN A 134 15.50 0.34 2.08
CA ASN A 134 14.84 0.81 0.87
C ASN A 134 13.37 0.38 0.84
N ILE A 135 13.08 -0.87 1.18
CA ILE A 135 11.71 -1.38 1.31
C ILE A 135 10.93 -0.54 2.33
N THR A 136 11.51 -0.30 3.51
CA THR A 136 10.87 0.51 4.56
C THR A 136 10.56 1.92 4.05
N LYS A 137 11.52 2.61 3.44
CA LYS A 137 11.30 3.96 2.89
C LYS A 137 10.19 4.00 1.86
N THR A 138 10.21 3.06 0.90
CA THR A 138 9.21 3.00 -0.16
C THR A 138 7.83 2.70 0.42
N THR A 139 7.73 1.72 1.34
CA THR A 139 6.48 1.36 2.00
C THR A 139 5.92 2.53 2.81
N MET A 140 6.76 3.25 3.55
CA MET A 140 6.31 4.41 4.32
C MET A 140 5.83 5.56 3.44
N ALA A 141 6.51 5.82 2.32
CA ALA A 141 6.07 6.84 1.36
C ALA A 141 4.69 6.48 0.75
N GLN A 142 4.50 5.22 0.38
CA GLN A 142 3.22 4.71 -0.12
C GLN A 142 2.12 4.77 0.95
N ALA A 143 2.43 4.38 2.19
CA ALA A 143 1.48 4.44 3.30
C ALA A 143 1.01 5.87 3.58
N ILE A 144 1.92 6.86 3.58
CA ILE A 144 1.58 8.28 3.74
C ILE A 144 0.64 8.74 2.63
N GLU A 145 0.91 8.37 1.38
CA GLU A 145 0.07 8.73 0.23
C GLU A 145 -1.32 8.10 0.33
N ILE A 146 -1.41 6.83 0.73
CA ILE A 146 -2.69 6.14 0.96
C ILE A 146 -3.48 6.82 2.07
N VAL A 147 -2.82 7.13 3.20
CA VAL A 147 -3.46 7.83 4.33
C VAL A 147 -3.96 9.20 3.88
N ARG A 148 -3.16 9.95 3.13
CA ARG A 148 -3.54 11.27 2.59
C ARG A 148 -4.81 11.18 1.74
N ARG A 149 -4.84 10.32 0.73
CA ARG A 149 -6.02 10.13 -0.14
C ARG A 149 -7.28 9.80 0.64
N ARG A 150 -7.18 8.90 1.62
CA ARG A 150 -8.34 8.53 2.45
C ARG A 150 -8.85 9.66 3.35
N ILE A 151 -7.95 10.51 3.81
CA ILE A 151 -8.31 11.68 4.61
C ILE A 151 -8.90 12.76 3.73
N ASP A 152 -8.36 12.98 2.53
CA ASP A 152 -8.88 13.95 1.57
C ASP A 152 -10.33 13.61 1.16
N GLU A 153 -10.69 12.31 1.07
CA GLU A 153 -12.08 11.85 0.83
C GLU A 153 -13.04 12.29 1.94
N THR A 154 -12.55 12.61 3.14
CA THR A 154 -13.39 13.11 4.24
C THR A 154 -13.72 14.60 4.16
N GLY A 155 -13.12 15.32 3.23
CA GLY A 155 -13.28 16.77 3.08
C GLY A 155 -12.63 17.57 4.21
N THR A 156 -11.63 17.01 4.89
CA THR A 156 -10.91 17.69 5.97
C THR A 156 -10.04 18.81 5.44
N ASN A 157 -10.14 19.99 6.05
CA ASN A 157 -9.26 21.12 5.70
C ASN A 157 -7.85 20.89 6.28
N GLU A 158 -6.85 20.86 5.40
CA GLU A 158 -5.42 20.88 5.70
C GLU A 158 -4.94 19.86 6.76
N PRO A 159 -5.07 18.54 6.50
CA PRO A 159 -4.53 17.53 7.39
C PRO A 159 -2.99 17.59 7.42
N SER A 160 -2.38 17.47 8.60
CA SER A 160 -0.93 17.27 8.71
C SER A 160 -0.62 15.78 8.80
N ILE A 161 0.12 15.26 7.82
CA ILE A 161 0.51 13.86 7.75
C ILE A 161 2.02 13.79 7.61
N GLN A 162 2.69 13.25 8.61
CA GLN A 162 4.16 13.25 8.68
C GLN A 162 4.68 11.88 9.13
N GLN A 163 5.82 11.48 8.56
CA GLN A 163 6.54 10.30 9.04
C GLN A 163 7.23 10.62 10.38
N GLN A 164 7.12 9.68 11.32
CA GLN A 164 7.83 9.74 12.59
C GLN A 164 8.69 8.46 12.78
N GLY A 165 10.00 8.63 12.75
CA GLY A 165 10.91 7.49 12.81
C GLY A 165 10.85 6.62 11.56
N ALA A 166 11.11 5.31 11.70
CA ALA A 166 11.21 4.39 10.58
C ALA A 166 9.85 3.83 10.12
N ASP A 167 8.91 3.62 11.04
CA ASP A 167 7.71 2.81 10.83
C ASP A 167 6.40 3.47 11.28
N ARG A 168 6.43 4.76 11.65
CA ARG A 168 5.26 5.46 12.20
C ARG A 168 4.87 6.66 11.35
N ILE A 169 3.56 6.97 11.35
CA ILE A 169 2.95 8.12 10.69
C ILE A 169 2.11 8.86 11.72
N ILE A 170 2.39 10.14 11.89
CA ILE A 170 1.56 11.06 12.65
C ILE A 170 0.52 11.67 11.72
N VAL A 171 -0.73 11.65 12.14
CA VAL A 171 -1.85 12.25 11.43
C VAL A 171 -2.55 13.21 12.38
N GLN A 172 -2.61 14.48 12.00
CA GLN A 172 -3.29 15.54 12.74
C GLN A 172 -4.41 16.09 11.87
N LEU A 173 -5.62 16.10 12.40
CA LEU A 173 -6.85 16.46 11.72
C LEU A 173 -7.57 17.57 12.48
N PRO A 174 -7.28 18.84 12.19
CA PRO A 174 -7.94 19.96 12.84
C PRO A 174 -9.46 19.95 12.58
N GLY A 175 -10.26 20.22 13.60
CA GLY A 175 -11.73 20.31 13.49
C GLY A 175 -12.46 18.97 13.32
N LEU A 176 -11.77 17.83 13.40
CA LEU A 176 -12.39 16.49 13.40
C LEU A 176 -12.28 15.85 14.79
N ASP A 177 -13.38 15.86 15.53
CA ASP A 177 -13.43 15.40 16.92
C ASP A 177 -13.79 13.92 17.09
N ASP A 178 -13.99 13.16 15.98
CA ASP A 178 -14.31 11.73 16.02
C ASP A 178 -13.16 10.83 15.55
N PRO A 179 -12.25 10.43 16.44
CA PRO A 179 -11.15 9.52 16.11
C PRO A 179 -11.63 8.12 15.67
N SER A 180 -12.83 7.69 16.12
CA SER A 180 -13.37 6.36 15.80
C SER A 180 -13.80 6.28 14.34
N ARG A 181 -14.39 7.34 13.80
CA ARG A 181 -14.75 7.46 12.39
C ARG A 181 -13.49 7.39 11.52
N ILE A 182 -12.44 8.10 11.92
CA ILE A 182 -11.17 8.12 11.17
C ILE A 182 -10.49 6.75 11.22
N LYS A 183 -10.46 6.09 12.39
CA LYS A 183 -9.95 4.72 12.51
C LYS A 183 -10.70 3.74 11.59
N LYS A 184 -12.02 3.86 11.47
CA LYS A 184 -12.81 3.04 10.54
C LYS A 184 -12.47 3.31 9.08
N LEU A 185 -12.24 4.57 8.70
CA LEU A 185 -11.84 4.95 7.35
C LEU A 185 -10.45 4.45 6.99
N LEU A 186 -9.49 4.63 7.88
CA LEU A 186 -8.11 4.18 7.68
C LEU A 186 -7.98 2.66 7.80
N GLY A 187 -8.80 2.02 8.65
CA GLY A 187 -8.79 0.58 8.89
C GLY A 187 -9.43 -0.27 7.77
N LYS A 188 -10.20 0.33 6.86
CA LYS A 188 -10.73 -0.37 5.68
C LYS A 188 -9.60 -0.61 4.67
N THR A 189 -8.80 -1.62 4.91
CA THR A 189 -7.73 -2.03 4.01
C THR A 189 -8.25 -3.09 3.04
N ALA A 190 -8.62 -2.68 1.83
CA ALA A 190 -8.81 -3.61 0.73
C ALA A 190 -7.56 -3.57 -0.16
N LYS A 191 -6.78 -4.64 -0.17
CA LYS A 191 -5.64 -4.77 -1.08
C LYS A 191 -6.16 -5.23 -2.43
N LEU A 192 -6.09 -4.34 -3.43
CA LEU A 192 -6.42 -4.71 -4.81
C LEU A 192 -5.28 -5.54 -5.38
N THR A 193 -5.59 -6.75 -5.81
CA THR A 193 -4.64 -7.63 -6.49
C THR A 193 -5.29 -8.26 -7.71
N PHE A 194 -4.52 -8.38 -8.79
CA PHE A 194 -4.93 -9.11 -9.99
C PHE A 194 -4.17 -10.42 -10.03
N GLN A 195 -4.91 -11.50 -10.07
CA GLN A 195 -4.39 -12.86 -10.08
C GLN A 195 -5.06 -13.65 -11.20
N LEU A 196 -4.35 -14.61 -11.78
CA LEU A 196 -4.91 -15.41 -12.86
C LEU A 196 -5.85 -16.48 -12.29
N ALA A 197 -7.02 -16.62 -12.91
CA ALA A 197 -7.88 -17.78 -12.68
C ALA A 197 -7.25 -19.05 -13.22
N HIS A 198 -7.65 -20.19 -12.69
CA HIS A 198 -7.20 -21.48 -13.19
C HIS A 198 -7.70 -21.73 -14.62
N PRO A 199 -6.83 -22.14 -15.57
CA PRO A 199 -7.22 -22.20 -16.98
C PRO A 199 -8.25 -23.28 -17.32
N SER A 200 -8.42 -24.29 -16.48
CA SER A 200 -9.26 -25.45 -16.74
C SER A 200 -10.29 -25.78 -15.64
N ILE A 201 -10.36 -24.98 -14.60
CA ILE A 201 -11.33 -25.16 -13.51
C ILE A 201 -12.21 -23.92 -13.51
N PHE A 202 -13.47 -24.10 -13.88
CA PHE A 202 -14.45 -23.03 -13.98
C PHE A 202 -15.25 -22.88 -12.70
N PRO A 203 -15.80 -21.69 -12.40
CA PRO A 203 -16.60 -21.45 -11.20
C PRO A 203 -17.80 -22.39 -11.06
N GLU A 204 -18.37 -22.84 -12.18
CA GLU A 204 -19.52 -23.74 -12.24
C GLU A 204 -19.19 -25.16 -11.77
N ASP A 205 -17.91 -25.55 -11.83
CA ASP A 205 -17.42 -26.88 -11.41
C ASP A 205 -16.97 -26.91 -9.95
N LEU A 206 -17.10 -25.80 -9.23
CA LEU A 206 -16.59 -25.63 -7.87
C LEU A 206 -17.73 -25.63 -6.84
N ASP A 207 -17.54 -26.40 -5.81
CA ASP A 207 -18.39 -26.45 -4.62
C ASP A 207 -17.61 -26.08 -3.33
N GLU A 208 -18.30 -26.12 -2.20
CA GLU A 208 -17.72 -25.77 -0.90
C GLU A 208 -16.59 -26.72 -0.49
N ASP A 209 -16.64 -27.99 -0.91
CA ASP A 209 -15.68 -29.04 -0.57
C ASP A 209 -14.49 -29.15 -1.54
N SER A 210 -14.53 -28.42 -2.66
CA SER A 210 -13.48 -28.44 -3.69
C SER A 210 -12.13 -27.99 -3.15
N LYS A 211 -11.11 -28.84 -3.30
CA LYS A 211 -9.74 -28.58 -2.84
C LYS A 211 -8.93 -27.84 -3.88
N ALA A 212 -8.22 -26.82 -3.44
CA ALA A 212 -7.34 -26.06 -4.31
C ALA A 212 -6.09 -26.88 -4.70
N PRO A 213 -5.74 -26.98 -5.99
CA PRO A 213 -4.50 -27.60 -6.43
C PRO A 213 -3.28 -26.79 -5.97
N PRO A 214 -2.07 -27.39 -5.93
CA PRO A 214 -0.85 -26.71 -5.53
C PRO A 214 -0.60 -25.43 -6.35
N GLY A 215 -0.40 -24.30 -5.66
CA GLY A 215 -0.17 -23.00 -6.28
C GLY A 215 -1.44 -22.18 -6.54
N PHE A 216 -2.61 -22.72 -6.19
CA PHE A 216 -3.90 -22.03 -6.29
C PHE A 216 -4.55 -21.89 -4.92
N VAL A 217 -5.53 -21.01 -4.84
CA VAL A 217 -6.40 -20.80 -3.68
C VAL A 217 -7.84 -20.70 -4.17
N LYS A 218 -8.77 -21.26 -3.41
CA LYS A 218 -10.20 -21.11 -3.64
C LYS A 218 -10.68 -19.86 -2.93
N LEU A 219 -11.30 -18.94 -3.66
CA LEU A 219 -11.92 -17.74 -3.12
C LEU A 219 -13.41 -17.73 -3.48
N GLN A 220 -14.20 -17.23 -2.56
CA GLN A 220 -15.63 -17.04 -2.69
C GLN A 220 -15.92 -15.66 -3.29
N GLU A 221 -16.93 -15.54 -4.12
CA GLU A 221 -17.39 -14.27 -4.67
C GLU A 221 -18.19 -13.50 -3.60
N ASP A 222 -17.84 -12.22 -3.39
CA ASP A 222 -18.47 -11.37 -2.37
C ASP A 222 -19.97 -11.14 -2.62
N LYS A 223 -20.38 -10.94 -3.89
CA LYS A 223 -21.77 -10.71 -4.29
C LYS A 223 -22.61 -11.99 -4.44
N ASN A 224 -21.96 -13.13 -4.64
CA ASN A 224 -22.59 -14.41 -4.83
C ASN A 224 -21.87 -15.48 -4.02
N PRO A 225 -22.27 -15.71 -2.76
CA PRO A 225 -21.59 -16.63 -1.85
C PRO A 225 -21.52 -18.09 -2.33
N ASP A 226 -22.39 -18.50 -3.23
CA ASP A 226 -22.41 -19.86 -3.78
C ASP A 226 -21.40 -20.05 -4.93
N ARG A 227 -20.71 -18.97 -5.33
CA ARG A 227 -19.78 -19.00 -6.44
C ARG A 227 -18.35 -18.92 -5.97
N PHE A 228 -17.53 -19.85 -6.41
CA PHE A 228 -16.12 -19.95 -6.06
C PHE A 228 -15.24 -19.79 -7.30
N TYR A 229 -14.03 -19.29 -7.08
CA TYR A 229 -13.00 -19.15 -8.10
C TYR A 229 -11.70 -19.81 -7.64
N MET A 230 -11.06 -20.54 -8.54
CA MET A 230 -9.70 -21.05 -8.34
C MET A 230 -8.70 -20.05 -8.89
N ILE A 231 -8.02 -19.32 -8.02
CA ILE A 231 -7.05 -18.29 -8.42
C ILE A 231 -5.63 -18.65 -8.03
N SER A 232 -4.69 -18.27 -8.88
CA SER A 232 -3.27 -18.43 -8.62
C SER A 232 -2.87 -17.66 -7.35
N LYS A 233 -2.07 -18.27 -6.48
CA LYS A 233 -1.47 -17.56 -5.32
C LYS A 233 -0.52 -16.44 -5.75
N ARG A 234 -0.02 -16.49 -7.00
CA ARG A 234 0.87 -15.47 -7.53
C ARG A 234 0.07 -14.24 -7.93
N VAL A 235 0.35 -13.13 -7.29
CA VAL A 235 -0.15 -11.81 -7.67
C VAL A 235 0.58 -11.37 -8.94
N MET A 236 -0.17 -11.06 -10.01
CA MET A 236 0.38 -10.58 -11.28
C MET A 236 0.58 -9.08 -11.25
N VAL A 237 -0.41 -8.36 -10.71
CA VAL A 237 -0.39 -6.90 -10.54
C VAL A 237 -1.03 -6.58 -9.19
N SER A 238 -0.40 -5.70 -8.43
CA SER A 238 -0.99 -5.13 -7.20
C SER A 238 -1.51 -3.72 -7.48
N GLY A 239 -2.50 -3.27 -6.69
CA GLY A 239 -3.03 -1.92 -6.79
C GLY A 239 -1.98 -0.81 -6.66
N GLU A 240 -0.88 -1.10 -5.97
CA GLU A 240 0.27 -0.19 -5.85
C GLU A 240 0.96 0.10 -7.20
N MET A 241 0.81 -0.79 -8.18
CA MET A 241 1.38 -0.63 -9.54
C MET A 241 0.46 0.17 -10.47
N LEU A 242 -0.80 0.39 -10.07
CA LEU A 242 -1.76 1.18 -10.85
C LEU A 242 -1.40 2.66 -10.76
N LYS A 243 -1.23 3.29 -11.93
CA LYS A 243 -0.98 4.73 -12.02
C LYS A 243 -2.26 5.50 -12.31
N ASP A 244 -3.14 4.93 -13.11
CA ASP A 244 -4.40 5.53 -13.52
C ASP A 244 -5.42 4.45 -13.88
N ALA A 245 -6.70 4.75 -13.77
CA ALA A 245 -7.81 3.91 -14.19
C ALA A 245 -8.92 4.79 -14.76
N SER A 246 -9.22 4.64 -16.04
CA SER A 246 -10.31 5.33 -16.70
C SER A 246 -11.31 4.34 -17.30
N PRO A 247 -12.62 4.60 -17.18
CA PRO A 247 -13.62 3.77 -17.86
C PRO A 247 -13.55 4.00 -19.37
N THR A 248 -13.44 2.93 -20.13
CA THR A 248 -13.60 2.94 -21.58
C THR A 248 -14.78 2.06 -21.95
N PHE A 249 -15.62 2.56 -22.83
CA PHE A 249 -16.71 1.78 -23.40
C PHE A 249 -16.20 1.12 -24.69
N ASP A 250 -16.35 -0.18 -24.80
CA ASP A 250 -16.09 -0.89 -26.06
C ASP A 250 -17.19 -0.51 -27.07
N GLN A 251 -16.78 -0.23 -28.32
CA GLN A 251 -17.73 0.21 -29.36
C GLN A 251 -18.73 -0.85 -29.80
N ASN A 252 -18.67 -2.05 -29.21
CA ASN A 252 -19.53 -3.17 -29.52
C ASN A 252 -20.62 -3.47 -28.45
N ASN A 253 -20.82 -2.56 -27.49
CA ASN A 253 -21.94 -2.65 -26.52
C ASN A 253 -22.63 -1.29 -26.38
#